data_444b4f8aa44a4ab98e233b8e4576885f
#
_entry.id   444b4f8aa44a4ab98e233b8e4576885f
#
_cell.length_a   1.000
_cell.length_b   1.000
_cell.length_c   1.000
_cell.angle_alpha   90.00
_cell.angle_beta   90.00
_cell.angle_gamma   90.00
#
_symmetry.space_group_name_H-M   'P 1'
#
loop_
_entity.id
_entity.type
_entity.pdbx_description
1 polymer ?
#
loop_
_entity_poly.entity_id
_entity_poly.type
_entity_poly.pdbx_seq_one_letter_code
_entity_poly.pdbx_strand_id
1 'polypeptide(L)'
;MEERREKERISTRRNVRYGTTDPPGHISFITDLSARGLCIHSSKVFAPGTRLFLQIESAKGPLRAEGVVVWARKSPPHLVRHVLSGMGVRFTSIDKDALEALGCLGP
;
A
#
# COMPACT_ATOMS: atom_id res chain seq x y z
N MET A 1 3.90 -18.73 16.73
CA MET A 1 3.50 -17.56 17.30
C MET A 1 3.58 -16.36 16.39
N GLU A 2 3.89 -15.21 16.95
CA GLU A 2 3.90 -13.99 16.16
C GLU A 2 4.87 -14.05 15.02
N GLU A 3 5.97 -14.73 15.21
CA GLU A 3 6.98 -14.82 14.16
C GLU A 3 6.43 -15.43 12.89
N ARG A 4 5.52 -16.38 13.03
CA ARG A 4 4.96 -17.00 11.84
C ARG A 4 4.12 -16.03 11.05
N ARG A 5 3.36 -15.18 11.76
CA ARG A 5 2.58 -14.17 11.09
C ARG A 5 3.46 -13.18 10.36
N GLU A 6 4.56 -12.82 10.98
CA GLU A 6 5.47 -11.88 10.35
C GLU A 6 6.12 -12.45 9.11
N LYS A 7 6.30 -13.76 9.07
CA LYS A 7 6.84 -14.38 7.87
C LYS A 7 5.85 -14.34 6.73
N GLU A 8 4.57 -14.32 7.04
CA GLU A 8 3.54 -14.40 6.01
C GLU A 8 3.26 -13.06 5.38
N ARG A 9 3.65 -11.98 6.02
CA ARG A 9 3.41 -10.65 5.47
C ARG A 9 4.51 -9.71 5.90
N ILE A 10 4.66 -8.67 5.08
CA ILE A 10 5.67 -7.64 5.33
C ILE A 10 5.08 -6.60 6.26
N SER A 11 5.69 -6.41 7.41
CA SER A 11 5.23 -5.41 8.36
C SER A 11 6.09 -4.16 8.37
N THR A 12 7.16 -4.13 7.59
CA THR A 12 8.05 -2.97 7.53
C THR A 12 7.36 -1.83 6.80
N ARG A 13 7.45 -0.64 7.37
CA ARG A 13 6.92 0.56 6.73
C ARG A 13 7.74 0.89 5.49
N ARG A 14 7.05 1.27 4.43
CA ARG A 14 7.68 1.75 3.21
C ARG A 14 6.94 2.99 2.76
N ASN A 15 7.67 3.90 2.18
CA ASN A 15 7.05 5.09 1.61
C ASN A 15 6.38 4.73 0.29
N VAL A 16 5.30 5.45 -0.02
CA VAL A 16 4.57 5.23 -1.26
C VAL A 16 4.09 6.58 -1.78
N ARG A 17 4.14 6.72 -3.10
CA ARG A 17 3.41 7.78 -3.77
C ARG A 17 2.20 7.14 -4.41
N TYR A 18 1.06 7.78 -4.28
CA TYR A 18 -0.17 7.20 -4.80
C TYR A 18 -1.11 8.31 -5.23
N GLY A 19 -2.01 7.98 -6.12
CA GLY A 19 -3.00 8.94 -6.58
C GLY A 19 -3.66 8.47 -7.86
N THR A 20 -4.56 9.31 -8.34
CA THR A 20 -5.34 9.00 -9.53
C THR A 20 -4.66 9.49 -10.81
N THR A 21 -3.49 10.12 -10.69
CA THR A 21 -2.72 10.60 -11.84
C THR A 21 -1.37 9.88 -11.88
N ASP A 22 -0.72 9.95 -13.03
CA ASP A 22 0.60 9.38 -13.23
C ASP A 22 1.52 10.49 -13.74
N PRO A 23 2.53 10.93 -12.95
CA PRO A 23 2.92 10.33 -11.66
C PRO A 23 1.97 10.70 -10.54
N PRO A 24 1.86 9.82 -9.55
CA PRO A 24 0.97 10.08 -8.42
C PRO A 24 1.52 11.17 -7.50
N GLY A 25 0.62 11.95 -6.91
CA GLY A 25 1.03 13.15 -6.18
C GLY A 25 0.97 13.06 -4.67
N HIS A 26 0.34 12.05 -4.10
CA HIS A 26 0.24 11.93 -2.66
C HIS A 26 1.34 11.05 -2.12
N ILE A 27 1.86 11.39 -0.94
CA ILE A 27 2.94 10.64 -0.32
C ILE A 27 2.48 10.16 1.05
N SER A 28 2.71 8.89 1.34
CA SER A 28 2.42 8.35 2.66
C SER A 28 3.24 7.07 2.84
N PHE A 29 2.76 6.17 3.68
CA PHE A 29 3.46 4.93 3.90
C PHE A 29 2.49 3.76 3.83
N ILE A 30 3.03 2.59 3.58
CA ILE A 30 2.25 1.36 3.44
C ILE A 30 2.67 0.34 4.48
N THR A 31 1.75 -0.56 4.76
CA THR A 31 2.02 -1.75 5.56
C THR A 31 1.31 -2.92 4.89
N ASP A 32 1.48 -4.11 5.46
CA ASP A 32 0.75 -5.31 5.03
C ASP A 32 0.91 -5.58 3.54
N LEU A 33 2.12 -5.37 3.06
CA LEU A 33 2.43 -5.59 1.67
C LEU A 33 2.46 -7.08 1.35
N SER A 34 1.78 -7.46 0.29
CA SER A 34 1.75 -8.84 -0.18
C SER A 34 1.68 -8.84 -1.69
N ALA A 35 1.69 -10.05 -2.28
CA ALA A 35 1.58 -10.16 -3.74
C ALA A 35 0.23 -9.67 -4.26
N ARG A 36 -0.78 -9.59 -3.40
CA ARG A 36 -2.11 -9.17 -3.82
C ARG A 36 -2.34 -7.69 -3.70
N GLY A 37 -1.68 -7.03 -2.76
CA GLY A 37 -1.92 -5.63 -2.54
C GLY A 37 -1.26 -5.13 -1.28
N LEU A 38 -1.73 -3.99 -0.81
CA LEU A 38 -1.12 -3.32 0.33
C LEU A 38 -2.15 -2.46 1.03
N CYS A 39 -1.76 -1.94 2.19
CA CYS A 39 -2.57 -0.96 2.91
C CYS A 39 -1.81 0.37 2.92
N ILE A 40 -2.49 1.44 2.56
CA ILE A 40 -1.93 2.79 2.60
C ILE A 40 -2.50 3.48 3.82
N HIS A 41 -1.62 4.01 4.66
CA HIS A 41 -2.01 4.75 5.86
C HIS A 41 -1.92 6.23 5.57
N SER A 42 -3.06 6.88 5.48
CA SER A 42 -3.11 8.27 5.11
C SER A 42 -4.48 8.85 5.46
N SER A 43 -4.51 10.15 5.71
CA SER A 43 -5.79 10.84 5.85
C SER A 43 -6.43 11.13 4.50
N LYS A 44 -5.65 11.01 3.42
CA LYS A 44 -6.18 11.19 2.07
C LYS A 44 -6.52 9.83 1.49
N VAL A 45 -7.80 9.49 1.56
CA VAL A 45 -8.29 8.20 1.07
C VAL A 45 -9.22 8.42 -0.09
N PHE A 46 -9.33 7.39 -0.94
CA PHE A 46 -10.22 7.40 -2.09
C PHE A 46 -11.26 6.33 -1.91
N ALA A 47 -12.39 6.52 -2.56
CA ALA A 47 -13.51 5.59 -2.42
C ALA A 47 -13.18 4.22 -3.01
N PRO A 48 -13.76 3.15 -2.48
CA PRO A 48 -13.60 1.83 -3.09
C PRO A 48 -13.98 1.87 -4.56
N GLY A 49 -13.21 1.17 -5.38
CA GLY A 49 -13.37 1.18 -6.81
C GLY A 49 -12.49 2.18 -7.52
N THR A 50 -11.86 3.09 -6.81
CA THR A 50 -10.97 4.07 -7.41
C THR A 50 -9.68 3.38 -7.85
N ARG A 51 -9.25 3.68 -9.07
CA ARG A 51 -7.97 3.17 -9.59
C ARG A 51 -6.86 4.11 -9.17
N LEU A 52 -5.77 3.53 -8.72
CA LEU A 52 -4.64 4.31 -8.23
C LEU A 52 -3.36 3.90 -8.96
N PHE A 53 -2.53 4.90 -9.22
CA PHE A 53 -1.14 4.68 -9.61
C PHE A 53 -0.30 4.68 -8.35
N LEU A 54 0.68 3.78 -8.29
CA LEU A 54 1.49 3.59 -7.10
C LEU A 54 2.97 3.61 -7.47
N GLN A 55 3.76 4.24 -6.61
CA GLN A 55 5.22 4.15 -6.68
C GLN A 55 5.69 3.77 -5.29
N ILE A 56 6.18 2.56 -5.17
CA ILE A 56 6.55 1.98 -3.88
C ILE A 56 8.06 2.06 -3.74
N GLU A 57 8.52 2.62 -2.64
CA GLU A 57 9.94 2.75 -2.40
C GLU A 57 10.58 1.38 -2.15
N SER A 58 11.73 1.16 -2.76
CA SER A 58 12.48 -0.07 -2.54
C SER A 58 13.97 0.23 -2.62
N ALA A 59 14.77 -0.76 -2.24
CA ALA A 59 16.23 -0.62 -2.31
C ALA A 59 16.71 -0.42 -3.74
N LYS A 60 15.92 -0.81 -4.72
CA LYS A 60 16.27 -0.66 -6.13
C LYS A 60 15.62 0.55 -6.76
N GLY A 61 15.03 1.43 -5.95
CA GLY A 61 14.37 2.62 -6.44
C GLY A 61 12.86 2.46 -6.42
N PRO A 62 12.15 3.47 -6.93
CA PRO A 62 10.68 3.39 -6.92
C PRO A 62 10.18 2.32 -7.88
N LEU A 63 9.24 1.53 -7.40
CA LEU A 63 8.62 0.47 -8.19
C LEU A 63 7.20 0.89 -8.52
N ARG A 64 6.83 0.75 -9.77
CA ARG A 64 5.53 1.19 -10.25
C ARG A 64 4.52 0.05 -10.19
N ALA A 65 3.30 0.42 -9.84
CA ALA A 65 2.21 -0.54 -9.81
C ALA A 65 0.90 0.22 -10.00
N GLU A 66 -0.15 -0.52 -10.28
CA GLU A 66 -1.49 0.03 -10.33
C GLU A 66 -2.38 -0.85 -9.49
N GLY A 67 -3.41 -0.24 -8.91
CA GLY A 67 -4.33 -0.99 -8.10
C GLY A 67 -5.67 -0.33 -8.02
N VAL A 68 -6.57 -0.99 -7.30
CA VAL A 68 -7.92 -0.49 -7.07
C VAL A 68 -8.19 -0.52 -5.58
N VAL A 69 -8.81 0.55 -5.08
CA VAL A 69 -9.19 0.63 -3.67
C VAL A 69 -10.31 -0.37 -3.42
N VAL A 70 -10.10 -1.24 -2.42
CA VAL A 70 -11.13 -2.24 -2.08
C VAL A 70 -11.83 -1.90 -0.78
N TRP A 71 -11.21 -1.11 0.09
CA TRP A 71 -11.87 -0.57 1.27
C TRP A 71 -11.15 0.72 1.66
N ALA A 72 -11.88 1.58 2.35
CA ALA A 72 -11.32 2.83 2.82
C ALA A 72 -11.95 3.20 4.16
N ARG A 73 -11.15 3.79 5.03
CA ARG A 73 -11.61 4.27 6.33
C ARG A 73 -10.99 5.63 6.60
N LYS A 74 -11.83 6.60 6.84
CA LYS A 74 -11.37 7.93 7.20
C LYS A 74 -11.86 8.23 8.61
N SER A 75 -10.92 8.41 9.53
CA SER A 75 -11.26 8.67 10.92
C SER A 75 -11.72 10.11 11.09
N PRO A 76 -12.73 10.35 11.91
CA PRO A 76 -13.08 11.74 12.28
C PRO A 76 -11.89 12.41 12.94
N PRO A 77 -11.75 13.74 12.81
CA PRO A 77 -10.58 14.43 13.37
C PRO A 77 -10.40 14.21 14.87
N HIS A 78 -11.46 14.09 15.62
CA HIS A 78 -11.36 13.92 17.06
C HIS A 78 -10.94 12.51 17.46
N LEU A 79 -10.95 11.58 16.53
CA LEU A 79 -10.54 10.19 16.81
C LEU A 79 -9.23 9.82 16.16
N VAL A 80 -8.54 10.78 15.55
CA VAL A 80 -7.34 10.49 14.77
C VAL A 80 -6.25 9.83 15.60
N ARG A 81 -6.24 10.05 16.91
CA ARG A 81 -5.24 9.46 17.78
C ARG A 81 -5.48 7.98 18.03
N HIS A 82 -6.73 7.56 17.88
CA HIS A 82 -7.12 6.19 18.25
C HIS A 82 -7.43 5.33 17.05
N VAL A 83 -7.89 5.95 15.97
CA VAL A 83 -8.32 5.25 14.77
C VAL A 83 -7.59 5.83 13.59
N LEU A 84 -6.77 5.02 12.96
CA LEU A 84 -5.99 5.49 11.80
C LEU A 84 -6.84 5.44 10.55
N SER A 85 -6.69 6.48 9.73
CA SER A 85 -7.27 6.47 8.40
C SER A 85 -6.41 5.65 7.46
N GLY A 86 -7.04 5.08 6.47
CA GLY A 86 -6.29 4.30 5.51
C GLY A 86 -7.20 3.64 4.50
N MET A 87 -6.58 2.89 3.60
CA MET A 87 -7.32 2.16 2.59
C MET A 87 -6.54 0.93 2.16
N GLY A 88 -7.28 -0.09 1.78
CA GLY A 88 -6.70 -1.30 1.22
C GLY A 88 -6.75 -1.21 -0.30
N VAL A 89 -5.64 -1.57 -0.93
CA VAL A 89 -5.50 -1.50 -2.39
C VAL A 89 -5.10 -2.87 -2.89
N ARG A 90 -5.85 -3.37 -3.88
CA ARG A 90 -5.52 -4.61 -4.54
C ARG A 90 -4.80 -4.30 -5.84
N PHE A 91 -3.68 -4.96 -6.08
CA PHE A 91 -2.94 -4.72 -7.31
C PHE A 91 -3.74 -5.19 -8.51
N THR A 92 -3.78 -4.36 -9.54
CA THR A 92 -4.32 -4.74 -10.85
C THR A 92 -3.19 -4.92 -11.85
N SER A 93 -2.04 -4.30 -11.60
CA SER A 93 -0.88 -4.41 -12.47
C SER A 93 0.36 -4.17 -11.64
N ILE A 94 1.23 -5.17 -11.56
CA ILE A 94 2.53 -5.01 -10.92
C ILE A 94 3.44 -6.08 -11.50
N ASP A 95 4.68 -5.68 -11.79
CA ASP A 95 5.66 -6.61 -12.36
C ASP A 95 6.06 -7.66 -11.33
N LYS A 96 6.30 -8.86 -11.83
CA LYS A 96 6.82 -9.93 -11.01
C LYS A 96 8.16 -9.53 -10.39
N ASP A 97 9.00 -8.88 -11.16
CA ASP A 97 10.30 -8.43 -10.65
C ASP A 97 10.13 -7.43 -9.53
N ALA A 98 9.12 -6.58 -9.61
CA ALA A 98 8.84 -5.63 -8.54
C ALA A 98 8.42 -6.34 -7.27
N LEU A 99 7.56 -7.34 -7.39
CA LEU A 99 7.14 -8.11 -6.21
C LEU A 99 8.32 -8.81 -5.56
N GLU A 100 9.22 -9.35 -6.39
CA GLU A 100 10.41 -10.01 -5.89
C GLU A 100 11.31 -9.02 -5.17
N ALA A 101 11.50 -7.83 -5.74
CA ALA A 101 12.31 -6.80 -5.14
C ALA A 101 11.74 -6.32 -3.81
N LEU A 102 10.42 -6.42 -3.65
CA LEU A 102 9.77 -6.04 -2.41
C LEU A 102 9.74 -7.18 -1.40
N GLY A 103 10.19 -8.36 -1.79
CA GLY A 103 10.20 -9.51 -0.89
C GLY A 103 8.86 -10.19 -0.77
N CYS A 104 7.95 -9.96 -1.71
CA CYS A 104 6.59 -10.51 -1.64
C CYS A 104 6.43 -11.84 -2.33
N LEU A 105 7.36 -12.20 -3.21
CA LEU A 105 7.33 -13.48 -3.88
C LEU A 105 8.14 -14.46 -3.07
N GLY A 106 7.47 -15.20 -2.24
CA GLY A 106 8.14 -16.18 -1.44
C GLY A 106 8.07 -17.55 -2.08
N PRO A 107 8.83 -18.47 -1.53
CA PRO A 107 8.73 -19.85 -1.96
C PRO A 107 7.37 -20.44 -1.65
#